data_de8faa6cc154e1f262f9e54f097af0f7
#
_entry.id   de8faa6cc154e1f262f9e54f097af0f7
#
_cell.length_a   1.000
_cell.length_b   1.000
_cell.length_c   1.000
_cell.angle_alpha   90.00
_cell.angle_beta   90.00
_cell.angle_gamma   90.00
#
_symmetry.space_group_name_H-M   'P 1'
#
loop_
_entity.id
_entity.type
_entity.pdbx_description
1 polymer ?
#
loop_
_entity_poly.entity_id
_entity_poly.type
_entity_poly.pdbx_seq_one_letter_code
_entity_poly.pdbx_strand_id
1 'polypeptide(L)'
;MATYVQTNVGLYWGGYSLASSFNAIALHLSNSPQDDTVYGDTTVSNASGLSTVTLEAEGFWQSTTDAVLQASLGSNEVISVTPVDQSAGSPSIFSKYTTSSYNPIAKGEVGSMMGFSLSAEGRGEKSVSGEILVIPATYTTSSESSTNASIGAVSATQSVYSALHVTAASGTLDVIVESAPSNWSGEATRITHTQFTAVGAEMKSAAGAITDAYWRVKWTVSGGGSFDFISSLGII
;
A
#
# COMPACT_ATOMS: atom_id res chain seq x y z
N MET A 1 -6.73 20.02 -14.67
CA MET A 1 -6.82 18.63 -14.17
C MET A 1 -5.93 17.79 -15.06
N ALA A 2 -4.90 17.16 -14.51
CA ALA A 2 -4.01 16.30 -15.30
C ALA A 2 -4.69 14.93 -15.48
N THR A 3 -4.74 14.45 -16.73
CA THR A 3 -5.22 13.11 -17.05
C THR A 3 -3.98 12.24 -17.23
N TYR A 4 -3.89 11.14 -16.52
CA TYR A 4 -2.76 10.22 -16.58
C TYR A 4 -3.13 8.98 -17.37
N VAL A 5 -2.22 8.50 -18.22
CA VAL A 5 -2.29 7.19 -18.85
C VAL A 5 -1.56 6.20 -17.95
N GLN A 6 -2.20 5.10 -17.61
CA GLN A 6 -1.59 4.05 -16.79
C GLN A 6 -0.59 3.27 -17.64
N THR A 7 0.69 3.59 -17.50
CA THR A 7 1.77 2.94 -18.25
C THR A 7 2.75 2.16 -17.38
N ASN A 8 2.86 2.50 -16.10
CA ASN A 8 3.81 1.89 -15.17
C ASN A 8 3.17 1.71 -13.78
N VAL A 9 2.00 1.09 -13.76
CA VAL A 9 1.28 0.80 -12.51
C VAL A 9 2.03 -0.28 -11.74
N GLY A 10 2.32 -0.01 -10.47
CA GLY A 10 2.83 -1.00 -9.53
C GLY A 10 1.69 -1.63 -8.73
N LEU A 11 1.74 -2.94 -8.57
CA LEU A 11 0.92 -3.68 -7.62
C LEU A 11 1.84 -4.50 -6.73
N TYR A 12 1.81 -4.19 -5.44
CA TYR A 12 2.56 -4.91 -4.41
C TYR A 12 1.59 -5.69 -3.54
N TRP A 13 1.82 -6.98 -3.45
CA TRP A 13 1.00 -7.93 -2.71
C TRP A 13 1.85 -8.65 -1.67
N GLY A 14 1.71 -8.29 -0.39
CA GLY A 14 2.64 -8.78 0.61
C GLY A 14 4.09 -8.49 0.21
N GLY A 15 4.93 -9.49 0.25
CA GLY A 15 6.33 -9.42 -0.15
C GLY A 15 6.61 -9.57 -1.65
N TYR A 16 5.63 -9.31 -2.53
CA TYR A 16 5.78 -9.57 -3.97
C TYR A 16 5.37 -8.38 -4.81
N SER A 17 6.12 -8.14 -5.89
CA SER A 17 5.73 -7.22 -6.96
C SER A 17 5.04 -8.01 -8.06
N LEU A 18 3.77 -7.69 -8.31
CA LEU A 18 2.93 -8.41 -9.27
C LEU A 18 2.62 -7.60 -10.53
N ALA A 19 3.24 -6.43 -10.69
CA ALA A 19 2.97 -5.50 -11.79
C ALA A 19 3.07 -6.14 -13.18
N SER A 20 3.99 -7.10 -13.38
CA SER A 20 4.19 -7.77 -14.68
C SER A 20 3.10 -8.78 -15.05
N SER A 21 2.26 -9.18 -14.10
CA SER A 21 1.23 -10.22 -14.28
C SER A 21 -0.17 -9.65 -14.48
N PHE A 22 -0.41 -8.39 -14.07
CA PHE A 22 -1.72 -7.75 -14.14
C PHE A 22 -1.86 -6.87 -15.37
N ASN A 23 -3.05 -6.87 -15.96
CA ASN A 23 -3.45 -6.01 -17.07
C ASN A 23 -4.65 -5.11 -16.73
N ALA A 24 -5.36 -5.41 -15.65
CA ALA A 24 -6.45 -4.58 -15.14
C ALA A 24 -6.46 -4.60 -13.61
N ILE A 25 -6.67 -3.45 -13.00
CA ILE A 25 -6.81 -3.27 -11.55
C ILE A 25 -7.95 -2.27 -11.33
N ALA A 26 -8.89 -2.63 -10.48
CA ALA A 26 -9.97 -1.76 -10.02
C ALA A 26 -9.98 -1.70 -8.49
N LEU A 27 -10.03 -0.49 -7.96
CA LEU A 27 -10.16 -0.26 -6.53
C LEU A 27 -11.49 0.45 -6.28
N HIS A 28 -12.36 -0.21 -5.53
CA HIS A 28 -13.69 0.30 -5.19
C HIS A 28 -13.74 0.70 -3.73
N LEU A 29 -14.04 1.96 -3.48
CA LEU A 29 -14.34 2.46 -2.14
C LEU A 29 -15.83 2.77 -2.09
N SER A 30 -16.52 2.17 -1.16
CA SER A 30 -17.96 2.38 -0.97
C SER A 30 -18.29 2.61 0.50
N ASN A 31 -19.42 3.27 0.72
CA ASN A 31 -20.01 3.45 2.03
C ASN A 31 -21.45 2.96 1.94
N SER A 32 -21.91 2.22 2.94
CA SER A 32 -23.30 1.75 3.04
C SER A 32 -24.07 2.70 3.96
N PRO A 33 -24.70 3.77 3.43
CA PRO A 33 -25.47 4.68 4.27
C PRO A 33 -26.61 3.94 4.94
N GLN A 34 -26.91 4.30 6.17
CA GLN A 34 -28.03 3.78 6.93
C GLN A 34 -29.13 4.83 6.96
N ASP A 35 -30.36 4.43 6.61
CA ASP A 35 -31.53 5.30 6.73
C ASP A 35 -31.83 5.52 8.23
N ASP A 36 -31.76 6.77 8.66
CA ASP A 36 -32.08 7.24 10.00
C ASP A 36 -33.28 8.18 10.02
N THR A 37 -34.10 8.17 8.95
CA THR A 37 -35.32 8.96 8.83
C THR A 37 -36.31 8.62 9.95
N VAL A 38 -36.77 9.62 10.67
CA VAL A 38 -37.76 9.44 11.73
C VAL A 38 -39.15 9.93 11.29
N TYR A 39 -40.16 9.47 11.99
CA TYR A 39 -41.54 9.84 11.69
C TYR A 39 -41.75 11.37 11.92
N GLY A 40 -42.13 12.05 10.86
CA GLY A 40 -42.28 13.54 10.84
C GLY A 40 -41.25 14.25 9.97
N ASP A 41 -40.21 13.56 9.52
CA ASP A 41 -39.29 14.11 8.52
C ASP A 41 -39.98 14.26 7.16
N THR A 42 -39.65 15.36 6.48
CA THR A 42 -40.15 15.62 5.11
C THR A 42 -39.18 15.20 4.03
N THR A 43 -37.98 14.77 4.41
CA THR A 43 -36.89 14.29 3.53
C THR A 43 -36.22 13.08 4.15
N VAL A 44 -35.69 12.20 3.30
CA VAL A 44 -34.89 11.05 3.76
C VAL A 44 -33.58 11.55 4.38
N SER A 45 -33.31 11.10 5.59
CA SER A 45 -32.05 11.30 6.30
C SER A 45 -31.20 10.01 6.25
N ASN A 46 -29.91 10.15 6.04
CA ASN A 46 -28.99 9.02 6.00
C ASN A 46 -27.77 9.28 6.89
N ALA A 47 -27.55 8.40 7.83
CA ALA A 47 -26.32 8.33 8.62
C ALA A 47 -25.20 7.64 7.84
N SER A 48 -23.95 8.02 8.10
CA SER A 48 -22.79 7.33 7.52
C SER A 48 -22.69 5.92 8.09
N GLY A 49 -22.76 4.92 7.22
CA GLY A 49 -22.59 3.50 7.57
C GLY A 49 -21.14 3.03 7.44
N LEU A 50 -20.97 1.72 7.33
CA LEU A 50 -19.65 1.11 7.20
C LEU A 50 -19.05 1.37 5.82
N SER A 51 -17.78 1.77 5.80
CA SER A 51 -16.99 1.88 4.58
C SER A 51 -16.39 0.52 4.23
N THR A 52 -16.46 0.16 2.96
CA THR A 52 -15.79 -1.03 2.40
C THR A 52 -14.83 -0.63 1.30
N VAL A 53 -13.76 -1.40 1.21
CA VAL A 53 -12.75 -1.25 0.15
C VAL A 53 -12.61 -2.61 -0.51
N THR A 54 -12.78 -2.68 -1.82
CA THR A 54 -12.59 -3.91 -2.60
C THR A 54 -11.58 -3.66 -3.70
N LEU A 55 -10.61 -4.54 -3.80
CA LEU A 55 -9.64 -4.59 -4.88
C LEU A 55 -10.01 -5.75 -5.81
N GLU A 56 -10.18 -5.45 -7.08
CA GLU A 56 -10.35 -6.43 -8.14
C GLU A 56 -9.19 -6.30 -9.11
N ALA A 57 -8.65 -7.43 -9.54
CA ALA A 57 -7.54 -7.45 -10.48
C ALA A 57 -7.65 -8.64 -11.43
N GLU A 58 -7.28 -8.41 -12.67
CA GLU A 58 -7.22 -9.42 -13.72
C GLU A 58 -5.84 -9.39 -14.38
N GLY A 59 -5.41 -10.52 -14.91
CA GLY A 59 -4.10 -10.59 -15.55
C GLY A 59 -3.87 -11.89 -16.31
N PHE A 60 -2.63 -12.06 -16.74
CA PHE A 60 -2.20 -13.26 -17.44
C PHE A 60 -1.56 -14.24 -16.45
N TRP A 61 -1.98 -15.49 -16.53
CA TRP A 61 -1.50 -16.53 -15.65
C TRP A 61 0.02 -16.76 -15.81
N GLN A 62 0.71 -16.78 -14.69
CA GLN A 62 2.12 -17.09 -14.56
C GLN A 62 2.30 -17.99 -13.32
N SER A 63 3.10 -19.04 -13.43
CA SER A 63 3.26 -20.03 -12.35
C SER A 63 3.78 -19.43 -11.04
N THR A 64 4.65 -18.42 -11.11
CA THR A 64 5.18 -17.72 -9.92
C THR A 64 4.11 -16.88 -9.23
N THR A 65 3.33 -16.13 -9.99
CA THR A 65 2.20 -15.33 -9.48
C THR A 65 1.09 -16.23 -8.94
N ASP A 66 0.78 -17.32 -9.63
CA ASP A 66 -0.21 -18.30 -9.22
C ASP A 66 0.11 -18.89 -7.83
N ALA A 67 1.35 -19.31 -7.60
CA ALA A 67 1.78 -19.85 -6.31
C ALA A 67 1.60 -18.84 -5.16
N VAL A 68 1.94 -17.56 -5.40
CA VAL A 68 1.77 -16.47 -4.42
C VAL A 68 0.29 -16.23 -4.12
N LEU A 69 -0.54 -16.10 -5.15
CA LEU A 69 -1.97 -15.79 -4.99
C LEU A 69 -2.76 -16.94 -4.36
N GLN A 70 -2.43 -18.18 -4.70
CA GLN A 70 -3.03 -19.36 -4.03
C GLN A 70 -2.66 -19.40 -2.55
N ALA A 71 -1.40 -19.13 -2.20
CA ALA A 71 -0.95 -19.11 -0.81
C ALA A 71 -1.58 -17.95 -0.01
N SER A 72 -1.92 -16.85 -0.66
CA SER A 72 -2.54 -15.68 -0.02
C SER A 72 -4.05 -15.82 0.20
N LEU A 73 -4.69 -16.84 -0.36
CA LEU A 73 -6.14 -17.00 -0.25
C LEU A 73 -6.57 -17.16 1.21
N GLY A 74 -7.45 -16.26 1.66
CA GLY A 74 -7.89 -16.17 3.06
C GLY A 74 -6.85 -15.53 4.01
N SER A 75 -5.66 -15.20 3.52
CA SER A 75 -4.63 -14.51 4.30
C SER A 75 -4.87 -12.99 4.34
N ASN A 76 -4.25 -12.36 5.34
CA ASN A 76 -4.25 -10.93 5.47
C ASN A 76 -2.94 -10.38 4.92
N GLU A 77 -3.03 -9.59 3.88
CA GLU A 77 -1.87 -9.03 3.21
C GLU A 77 -1.91 -7.50 3.20
N VAL A 78 -0.75 -6.88 3.25
CA VAL A 78 -0.61 -5.47 2.89
C VAL A 78 -0.56 -5.39 1.38
N ILE A 79 -1.42 -4.56 0.80
CA ILE A 79 -1.46 -4.34 -0.64
C ILE A 79 -1.27 -2.86 -0.91
N SER A 80 -0.41 -2.55 -1.88
CA SER A 80 -0.19 -1.19 -2.37
C SER A 80 -0.35 -1.14 -3.88
N VAL A 81 -1.08 -0.14 -4.35
CA VAL A 81 -1.24 0.18 -5.77
C VAL A 81 -0.62 1.54 -6.03
N THR A 82 0.25 1.63 -7.03
CA THR A 82 0.83 2.89 -7.50
C THR A 82 0.23 3.23 -8.87
N PRO A 83 -0.81 4.07 -8.93
CA PRO A 83 -1.66 4.18 -10.11
C PRO A 83 -1.03 4.95 -11.28
N VAL A 84 0.05 5.68 -11.07
CA VAL A 84 0.67 6.54 -12.09
C VAL A 84 2.02 5.98 -12.51
N ASP A 85 2.96 5.97 -11.56
CA ASP A 85 4.31 5.43 -11.71
C ASP A 85 4.87 5.04 -10.33
N GLN A 86 6.13 4.65 -10.30
CA GLN A 86 6.81 4.21 -9.08
C GLN A 86 7.96 5.15 -8.68
N SER A 87 7.88 6.41 -9.08
CA SER A 87 8.85 7.45 -8.71
C SER A 87 8.59 7.98 -7.29
N ALA A 88 9.60 8.57 -6.67
CA ALA A 88 9.44 9.22 -5.39
C ALA A 88 8.47 10.42 -5.48
N GLY A 89 7.55 10.53 -4.54
CA GLY A 89 6.46 11.52 -4.55
C GLY A 89 5.25 11.11 -5.40
N SER A 90 5.31 9.99 -6.12
CA SER A 90 4.15 9.51 -6.88
C SER A 90 3.07 8.96 -5.96
N PRO A 91 1.78 9.09 -6.36
CA PRO A 91 0.66 8.58 -5.57
C PRO A 91 0.77 7.08 -5.31
N SER A 92 0.43 6.68 -4.09
CA SER A 92 0.30 5.29 -3.67
C SER A 92 -0.97 5.13 -2.85
N ILE A 93 -1.73 4.08 -3.11
CA ILE A 93 -2.92 3.73 -2.34
C ILE A 93 -2.66 2.37 -1.71
N PHE A 94 -2.74 2.30 -0.39
CA PHE A 94 -2.41 1.09 0.35
C PHE A 94 -3.37 0.82 1.50
N SER A 95 -3.53 -0.45 1.84
CA SER A 95 -4.33 -0.91 2.99
C SER A 95 -3.99 -2.37 3.31
N LYS A 96 -4.62 -2.88 4.37
CA LYS A 96 -4.66 -4.33 4.65
C LYS A 96 -5.89 -4.94 4.02
N TYR A 97 -5.71 -6.04 3.33
CA TYR A 97 -6.75 -6.77 2.64
C TYR A 97 -6.74 -8.25 3.05
N THR A 98 -7.90 -8.87 2.92
CA THR A 98 -8.03 -10.33 2.91
C THR A 98 -8.35 -10.76 1.49
N THR A 99 -7.56 -11.67 0.94
CA THR A 99 -7.86 -12.27 -0.38
C THR A 99 -9.14 -13.08 -0.27
N SER A 100 -10.20 -12.59 -0.90
CA SER A 100 -11.54 -13.20 -0.82
C SER A 100 -11.74 -14.26 -1.88
N SER A 101 -11.21 -14.07 -3.07
CA SER A 101 -11.27 -15.05 -4.15
C SER A 101 -10.08 -14.96 -5.09
N TYR A 102 -9.66 -16.10 -5.60
CA TYR A 102 -8.70 -16.23 -6.67
C TYR A 102 -9.16 -17.29 -7.65
N ASN A 103 -9.25 -16.92 -8.92
CA ASN A 103 -9.61 -17.83 -10.00
C ASN A 103 -8.41 -17.95 -10.96
N PRO A 104 -7.61 -19.02 -10.87
CA PRO A 104 -6.40 -19.20 -11.67
C PRO A 104 -6.65 -19.37 -13.17
N ILE A 105 -7.88 -19.74 -13.56
CA ILE A 105 -8.30 -19.92 -14.96
C ILE A 105 -9.62 -19.19 -15.16
N ALA A 106 -9.57 -17.86 -15.19
CA ALA A 106 -10.77 -17.06 -15.40
C ALA A 106 -11.27 -17.09 -16.83
N LYS A 107 -10.34 -17.19 -17.81
CA LYS A 107 -10.64 -17.32 -19.25
C LYS A 107 -9.52 -18.13 -19.91
N GLY A 108 -9.88 -19.05 -20.79
CA GLY A 108 -8.92 -19.80 -21.61
C GLY A 108 -9.64 -20.46 -22.77
N GLU A 109 -9.32 -20.02 -23.98
CA GLU A 109 -9.68 -20.71 -25.22
C GLU A 109 -8.41 -21.29 -25.85
N VAL A 110 -8.55 -22.34 -26.64
CA VAL A 110 -7.41 -22.92 -27.35
C VAL A 110 -6.78 -21.89 -28.27
N GLY A 111 -5.49 -21.57 -28.03
CA GLY A 111 -4.76 -20.55 -28.79
C GLY A 111 -4.78 -19.15 -28.18
N SER A 112 -5.49 -18.91 -27.08
CA SER A 112 -5.46 -17.65 -26.32
C SER A 112 -4.59 -17.76 -25.06
N MET A 113 -4.17 -16.59 -24.52
CA MET A 113 -3.48 -16.53 -23.25
C MET A 113 -4.45 -16.84 -22.10
N MET A 114 -4.00 -17.66 -21.15
CA MET A 114 -4.76 -17.92 -19.93
C MET A 114 -4.81 -16.66 -19.07
N GLY A 115 -6.01 -16.25 -18.66
CA GLY A 115 -6.22 -15.18 -17.73
C GLY A 115 -6.57 -15.68 -16.34
N PHE A 116 -6.25 -14.90 -15.31
CA PHE A 116 -6.74 -15.09 -13.95
C PHE A 116 -7.53 -13.89 -13.48
N SER A 117 -8.34 -14.07 -12.45
CA SER A 117 -9.00 -13.00 -11.74
C SER A 117 -8.86 -13.15 -10.22
N LEU A 118 -8.84 -12.02 -9.54
CA LEU A 118 -8.58 -11.92 -8.12
C LEU A 118 -9.50 -10.87 -7.52
N SER A 119 -10.02 -11.13 -6.32
CA SER A 119 -10.70 -10.15 -5.50
C SER A 119 -10.15 -10.18 -4.07
N ALA A 120 -9.99 -9.01 -3.47
CA ALA A 120 -9.59 -8.85 -2.08
C ALA A 120 -10.41 -7.76 -1.40
N GLU A 121 -10.78 -7.98 -0.17
CA GLU A 121 -11.59 -7.07 0.63
C GLU A 121 -10.75 -6.42 1.72
N GLY A 122 -10.93 -5.11 1.92
CA GLY A 122 -10.28 -4.35 2.97
C GLY A 122 -10.67 -4.86 4.36
N ARG A 123 -9.66 -5.01 5.23
CA ARG A 123 -9.84 -5.58 6.56
C ARG A 123 -9.83 -4.52 7.63
N GLY A 124 -10.99 -3.89 7.88
CA GLY A 124 -11.20 -3.02 9.04
C GLY A 124 -10.38 -1.73 9.10
N GLU A 125 -9.43 -1.56 8.20
CA GLU A 125 -8.64 -0.34 8.05
C GLU A 125 -9.09 0.41 6.79
N LYS A 126 -9.06 1.72 6.86
CA LYS A 126 -9.36 2.56 5.69
C LYS A 126 -8.23 2.42 4.68
N SER A 127 -8.57 2.55 3.40
CA SER A 127 -7.57 2.74 2.37
C SER A 127 -6.88 4.09 2.57
N VAL A 128 -5.57 4.08 2.59
CA VAL A 128 -4.73 5.26 2.77
C VAL A 128 -4.19 5.70 1.43
N SER A 129 -4.49 6.95 1.06
CA SER A 129 -3.84 7.62 -0.06
C SER A 129 -2.61 8.35 0.44
N GLY A 130 -1.49 8.09 -0.18
CA GLY A 130 -0.20 8.66 0.20
C GLY A 130 0.74 8.78 -0.97
N GLU A 131 2.03 8.88 -0.68
CA GLU A 131 3.10 9.04 -1.64
C GLU A 131 4.19 7.99 -1.43
N ILE A 132 4.89 7.64 -2.51
CA ILE A 132 6.08 6.79 -2.46
C ILE A 132 7.24 7.62 -1.92
N LEU A 133 7.84 7.20 -0.82
CA LEU A 133 9.06 7.82 -0.28
C LEU A 133 10.32 7.05 -0.66
N VAL A 134 10.25 5.73 -0.74
CA VAL A 134 11.34 4.87 -1.21
C VAL A 134 10.89 4.17 -2.47
N ILE A 135 11.58 4.42 -3.57
CA ILE A 135 11.28 3.79 -4.87
C ILE A 135 11.66 2.31 -4.85
N PRO A 136 11.02 1.47 -5.68
CA PRO A 136 11.40 0.06 -5.79
C PRO A 136 12.78 -0.06 -6.44
N ALA A 137 13.77 -0.42 -5.65
CA ALA A 137 15.15 -0.61 -6.08
C ALA A 137 15.90 -1.55 -5.14
N THR A 138 17.07 -2.00 -5.56
CA THR A 138 17.98 -2.78 -4.73
C THR A 138 18.82 -1.88 -3.85
N TYR A 139 18.78 -2.10 -2.55
CA TYR A 139 19.53 -1.36 -1.54
C TYR A 139 20.51 -2.29 -0.83
N THR A 140 21.80 -1.95 -0.90
CA THR A 140 22.90 -2.72 -0.29
C THR A 140 23.58 -1.95 0.83
N THR A 141 23.21 -0.70 1.03
CA THR A 141 23.79 0.19 2.04
C THR A 141 22.69 0.90 2.81
N SER A 142 22.99 1.23 4.06
CA SER A 142 22.11 2.08 4.88
C SER A 142 22.02 3.47 4.30
N SER A 143 20.82 4.04 4.24
CA SER A 143 20.58 5.38 3.71
C SER A 143 19.20 5.89 4.18
N GLU A 144 18.77 6.99 3.57
CA GLU A 144 17.45 7.59 3.78
C GLU A 144 16.82 7.99 2.45
N SER A 145 15.51 8.17 2.42
CA SER A 145 14.80 8.62 1.22
C SER A 145 15.31 10.01 0.81
N SER A 146 15.58 10.17 -0.49
CA SER A 146 15.99 11.45 -1.07
C SER A 146 14.86 12.48 -1.08
N THR A 147 13.61 12.02 -0.96
CA THR A 147 12.42 12.86 -0.95
C THR A 147 12.04 13.14 0.48
N ASN A 148 12.25 14.39 0.89
CA ASN A 148 11.70 14.94 2.11
C ASN A 148 10.28 15.41 1.79
N ALA A 149 9.33 14.47 1.78
CA ALA A 149 7.98 14.78 1.38
C ALA A 149 7.30 15.72 2.38
N SER A 150 6.77 16.83 1.88
CA SER A 150 5.91 17.71 2.67
C SER A 150 4.48 17.14 2.67
N ILE A 151 4.30 16.01 3.33
CA ILE A 151 2.99 15.35 3.44
C ILE A 151 2.08 16.12 4.40
N GLY A 152 2.67 16.95 5.26
CA GLY A 152 1.95 17.78 6.21
C GLY A 152 2.00 17.27 7.65
N ALA A 153 1.46 18.06 8.54
CA ALA A 153 1.30 17.72 9.95
C ALA A 153 0.13 16.77 10.17
N VAL A 154 0.19 15.98 11.22
CA VAL A 154 -0.87 15.03 11.60
C VAL A 154 -1.67 15.63 12.74
N SER A 155 -2.97 15.89 12.54
CA SER A 155 -3.86 16.41 13.57
C SER A 155 -4.13 15.37 14.66
N ALA A 156 -4.72 15.79 15.79
CA ALA A 156 -5.02 14.90 16.91
C ALA A 156 -6.03 13.77 16.56
N THR A 157 -6.81 13.94 15.50
CA THR A 157 -7.81 12.97 15.05
C THR A 157 -7.33 12.11 13.88
N GLN A 158 -6.13 12.37 13.39
CA GLN A 158 -5.52 11.66 12.26
C GLN A 158 -4.41 10.74 12.74
N SER A 159 -4.02 9.85 11.84
CA SER A 159 -2.83 9.02 11.98
C SER A 159 -2.03 9.01 10.68
N VAL A 160 -0.72 8.94 10.81
CA VAL A 160 0.16 8.67 9.68
C VAL A 160 0.35 7.16 9.56
N TYR A 161 0.31 6.66 8.33
CA TYR A 161 0.47 5.25 8.00
C TYR A 161 1.65 5.08 7.06
N SER A 162 2.41 4.02 7.29
CA SER A 162 3.49 3.59 6.41
C SER A 162 3.25 2.16 5.96
N ALA A 163 3.29 1.93 4.65
CA ALA A 163 3.34 0.60 4.06
C ALA A 163 4.75 0.33 3.54
N LEU A 164 5.29 -0.82 3.89
CA LEU A 164 6.60 -1.32 3.48
C LEU A 164 6.42 -2.69 2.82
N HIS A 165 6.96 -2.86 1.60
CA HIS A 165 7.00 -4.13 0.90
C HIS A 165 8.46 -4.48 0.59
N VAL A 166 8.92 -5.60 1.11
CA VAL A 166 10.25 -6.16 0.87
C VAL A 166 10.10 -7.33 -0.10
N THR A 167 10.54 -7.15 -1.35
CA THR A 167 10.33 -8.10 -2.44
C THR A 167 11.53 -9.02 -2.69
N ALA A 168 12.72 -8.63 -2.22
CA ALA A 168 13.88 -9.50 -2.12
C ALA A 168 14.63 -9.18 -0.83
N ALA A 169 15.20 -10.19 -0.20
CA ALA A 169 15.85 -10.05 1.10
C ALA A 169 17.08 -10.95 1.22
N SER A 170 18.20 -10.35 1.62
CA SER A 170 19.41 -11.02 2.07
C SER A 170 20.06 -10.22 3.17
N GLY A 171 20.29 -10.81 4.34
CA GLY A 171 20.80 -10.11 5.52
C GLY A 171 19.69 -9.58 6.41
N THR A 172 19.89 -8.39 6.97
CA THR A 172 18.96 -7.75 7.93
C THR A 172 18.64 -6.33 7.48
N LEU A 173 17.36 -5.99 7.46
CA LEU A 173 16.83 -4.67 7.13
C LEU A 173 16.02 -4.12 8.30
N ASP A 174 16.41 -2.97 8.80
CA ASP A 174 15.65 -2.16 9.75
C ASP A 174 15.17 -0.89 9.04
N VAL A 175 13.88 -0.57 9.16
CA VAL A 175 13.25 0.59 8.52
C VAL A 175 12.49 1.41 9.55
N ILE A 176 12.75 2.72 9.57
CA ILE A 176 12.04 3.68 10.40
C ILE A 176 11.48 4.83 9.55
N VAL A 177 10.39 5.41 10.04
CA VAL A 177 9.83 6.64 9.50
C VAL A 177 10.07 7.75 10.50
N GLU A 178 10.69 8.81 10.05
CA GLU A 178 10.99 10.00 10.84
C GLU A 178 10.20 11.20 10.34
N SER A 179 9.86 12.09 11.27
CA SER A 179 9.34 13.42 10.96
C SER A 179 10.28 14.49 11.50
N ALA A 180 10.27 15.65 10.85
CA ALA A 180 11.06 16.79 11.27
C ALA A 180 10.39 18.13 10.91
N PRO A 181 10.76 19.23 11.57
CA PRO A 181 10.56 20.57 11.03
C PRO A 181 11.27 20.76 9.69
N SER A 182 11.00 21.87 9.02
CA SER A 182 11.48 22.17 7.64
C SER A 182 12.99 22.09 7.40
N ASN A 183 13.80 22.09 8.43
CA ASN A 183 15.27 22.12 8.35
C ASN A 183 15.96 20.81 8.73
N TRP A 184 15.20 19.72 8.94
CA TRP A 184 15.70 18.43 9.42
C TRP A 184 16.58 18.54 10.69
N SER A 185 16.22 19.46 11.56
CA SER A 185 16.80 19.64 12.87
C SER A 185 15.74 19.28 13.90
N GLY A 186 16.04 18.33 14.79
CA GLY A 186 15.09 17.83 15.78
C GLY A 186 14.16 16.74 15.25
N GLU A 187 14.69 15.90 14.36
CA GLU A 187 13.96 14.73 13.84
C GLU A 187 13.52 13.77 14.94
N ALA A 188 12.35 13.18 14.77
CA ALA A 188 11.81 12.19 15.68
C ALA A 188 11.32 10.95 14.91
N THR A 189 11.69 9.78 15.40
CA THR A 189 11.18 8.51 14.90
C THR A 189 9.71 8.38 15.30
N ARG A 190 8.84 8.16 14.30
CA ARG A 190 7.38 8.02 14.48
C ARG A 190 6.91 6.60 14.31
N ILE A 191 7.48 5.88 13.33
CA ILE A 191 7.15 4.48 13.06
C ILE A 191 8.46 3.70 13.01
N THR A 192 8.49 2.54 13.65
CA THR A 192 9.57 1.55 13.52
C THR A 192 8.95 0.27 12.98
N HIS A 193 9.32 -0.11 11.76
CA HIS A 193 8.94 -1.38 11.20
C HIS A 193 9.63 -2.53 11.92
N THR A 194 9.02 -3.72 11.85
CA THR A 194 9.68 -4.94 12.31
C THR A 194 10.90 -5.21 11.44
N GLN A 195 11.95 -5.73 12.02
CA GLN A 195 13.15 -6.11 11.29
C GLN A 195 12.83 -7.19 10.25
N PHE A 196 13.28 -6.99 9.02
CA PHE A 196 13.10 -7.94 7.92
C PHE A 196 14.39 -8.72 7.66
N THR A 197 14.26 -10.05 7.60
CA THR A 197 15.29 -11.00 7.17
C THR A 197 14.83 -11.87 6.00
N ALA A 198 13.59 -11.68 5.57
CA ALA A 198 12.93 -12.39 4.47
C ALA A 198 11.98 -11.42 3.74
N VAL A 199 11.49 -11.85 2.59
CA VAL A 199 10.42 -11.15 1.86
C VAL A 199 9.17 -11.05 2.73
N GLY A 200 8.44 -9.95 2.59
CA GLY A 200 7.23 -9.70 3.36
C GLY A 200 6.75 -8.27 3.23
N ALA A 201 5.67 -7.94 3.92
CA ALA A 201 5.16 -6.59 3.98
C ALA A 201 4.61 -6.25 5.36
N GLU A 202 4.67 -4.99 5.69
CA GLU A 202 4.12 -4.48 6.94
C GLU A 202 3.48 -3.12 6.74
N MET A 203 2.34 -2.91 7.37
CA MET A 203 1.70 -1.60 7.49
C MET A 203 1.61 -1.23 8.95
N LYS A 204 2.18 -0.09 9.32
CA LYS A 204 2.14 0.49 10.66
C LYS A 204 1.65 1.92 10.63
N SER A 205 1.22 2.39 11.79
CA SER A 205 0.73 3.75 11.96
C SER A 205 1.25 4.39 13.25
N ALA A 206 1.24 5.72 13.26
CA ALA A 206 1.42 6.52 14.45
C ALA A 206 0.31 7.56 14.54
N ALA A 207 -0.31 7.67 15.72
CA ALA A 207 -1.38 8.64 15.96
C ALA A 207 -0.83 10.06 16.06
N GLY A 208 -1.63 11.04 15.64
CA GLY A 208 -1.36 12.47 15.90
C GLY A 208 -1.57 12.83 17.38
N ALA A 209 -1.30 14.08 17.84
CA ALA A 209 -0.87 15.19 17.00
C ALA A 209 0.65 15.17 16.78
N ILE A 210 1.05 15.36 15.51
CA ILE A 210 2.45 15.54 15.11
C ILE A 210 2.53 16.84 14.33
N THR A 211 3.24 17.82 14.85
CA THR A 211 3.34 19.18 14.26
C THR A 211 4.34 19.26 13.13
N ASP A 212 5.23 18.28 13.01
CA ASP A 212 6.22 18.20 11.94
C ASP A 212 5.51 17.94 10.60
N ALA A 213 5.94 18.66 9.56
CA ALA A 213 5.32 18.56 8.24
C ALA A 213 6.16 17.77 7.24
N TYR A 214 7.41 17.54 7.54
CA TYR A 214 8.35 16.85 6.65
C TYR A 214 8.60 15.43 7.13
N TRP A 215 8.64 14.50 6.19
CA TRP A 215 8.71 13.07 6.46
C TRP A 215 9.78 12.42 5.59
N ARG A 216 10.48 11.45 6.16
CA ARG A 216 11.42 10.59 5.44
C ARG A 216 11.36 9.16 5.96
N VAL A 217 11.79 8.25 5.12
CA VAL A 217 12.05 6.86 5.48
C VAL A 217 13.56 6.67 5.55
N LYS A 218 14.03 6.07 6.63
CA LYS A 218 15.43 5.75 6.82
C LYS A 218 15.58 4.25 7.03
N TRP A 219 16.61 3.68 6.45
CA TRP A 219 16.85 2.25 6.56
C TRP A 219 18.30 1.93 6.88
N THR A 220 18.48 0.80 7.57
CA THR A 220 19.78 0.24 7.91
C THR A 220 19.86 -1.17 7.32
N VAL A 221 20.84 -1.41 6.46
CA VAL A 221 21.16 -2.72 5.92
C VAL A 221 22.37 -3.25 6.66
N SER A 222 22.26 -4.46 7.23
CA SER A 222 23.30 -5.12 8.00
C SER A 222 23.65 -6.51 7.44
N GLY A 223 24.80 -7.05 7.85
CA GLY A 223 25.24 -8.38 7.45
C GLY A 223 25.68 -8.51 6.00
N GLY A 224 26.08 -7.41 5.33
CA GLY A 224 26.43 -7.43 3.90
C GLY A 224 25.22 -7.72 3.01
N GLY A 225 24.03 -7.37 3.47
CA GLY A 225 22.75 -7.70 2.86
C GLY A 225 22.42 -6.92 1.60
N SER A 226 21.40 -7.39 0.91
CA SER A 226 20.79 -6.76 -0.25
C SER A 226 19.28 -6.90 -0.18
N PHE A 227 18.55 -5.80 -0.33
CA PHE A 227 17.10 -5.78 -0.22
C PHE A 227 16.48 -5.01 -1.39
N ASP A 228 15.45 -5.60 -2.00
CA ASP A 228 14.57 -4.86 -2.88
C ASP A 228 13.32 -4.50 -2.08
N PHE A 229 13.03 -3.22 -1.97
CA PHE A 229 11.84 -2.78 -1.24
C PHE A 229 11.30 -1.44 -1.73
N ILE A 230 10.04 -1.19 -1.39
CA ILE A 230 9.33 0.07 -1.60
C ILE A 230 8.65 0.48 -0.30
N SER A 231 8.59 1.78 -0.04
CA SER A 231 7.84 2.31 1.10
C SER A 231 7.01 3.52 0.69
N SER A 232 5.75 3.49 1.13
CA SER A 232 4.77 4.57 0.95
C SER A 232 4.33 5.12 2.30
N LEU A 233 3.95 6.39 2.33
CA LEU A 233 3.48 7.08 3.51
C LEU A 233 2.24 7.92 3.18
N GLY A 234 1.26 7.94 4.08
CA GLY A 234 0.05 8.75 3.94
C GLY A 234 -0.58 9.09 5.29
N ILE A 235 -1.43 10.11 5.31
CA ILE A 235 -2.15 10.59 6.50
C ILE A 235 -3.66 10.47 6.27
N ILE A 236 -4.37 9.97 7.27
CA ILE A 236 -5.83 9.84 7.24
C ILE A 236 -6.44 10.12 8.62
#